data_736a5a8f7920a5edbc9b2c6dbf809e23
#
_entry.id   736a5a8f7920a5edbc9b2c6dbf809e23
#
_cell.length_a   1.000
_cell.length_b   1.000
_cell.length_c   1.000
_cell.angle_alpha   90.00
_cell.angle_beta   90.00
_cell.angle_gamma   90.00
#
_symmetry.space_group_name_H-M   'P 1'
#
loop_
_entity.id
_entity.type
_entity.pdbx_description
1 polymer ?
#
loop_
_entity_poly.entity_id
_entity_poly.type
_entity_poly.pdbx_seq_one_letter_code
_entity_poly.pdbx_strand_id
1 'polypeptide(L)'
;VEGQGDLTTTEGTGSYTPRATAASTGLPMSLRETPQSVTVVTRQRIDDENMRSLADVMASTPGISVQNYDSERYSFNSRGFAISNYMYDGIPTSFDMGYAGGESSQDPIIYDRVEVVRGATGLLTGAGNPSASVNLVRKHATSREFTADMSVSAGSWDTYRATVDLSSPLNASGSVRGRIVSAYQDNHSFLDNYENRKKVFYGVVDADLTSRTTLSVGFNYQDNQPKGSSWGGFPLWYADGGRTDWKRSLNTGADWTSWASTTQGAFASLEHRFDNDWRIQTTASYSKNEMDGKLLYLYGLPDRNTGP
;
A
#
# COMPACT_ATOMS: atom_id res chain seq x y z
N VAL A 1 -23.25 17.09 22.10
CA VAL A 1 -22.54 17.42 20.84
C VAL A 1 -22.02 16.11 20.34
N GLU A 2 -22.66 15.55 19.32
CA GLU A 2 -22.15 14.36 18.60
C GLU A 2 -20.74 14.70 18.12
N GLY A 3 -19.77 13.87 18.48
CA GLY A 3 -18.39 14.08 18.12
C GLY A 3 -18.30 14.16 16.59
N GLN A 4 -17.80 15.27 16.06
CA GLN A 4 -17.41 15.34 14.66
C GLN A 4 -16.35 14.27 14.45
N GLY A 5 -16.75 13.14 13.83
CA GLY A 5 -15.82 12.13 13.38
C GLY A 5 -14.74 12.78 12.52
N ASP A 6 -13.57 12.21 12.47
CA ASP A 6 -12.48 12.72 11.64
C ASP A 6 -12.98 12.86 10.19
N LEU A 7 -13.11 14.12 9.74
CA LEU A 7 -13.60 14.43 8.39
C LEU A 7 -12.75 13.82 7.26
N THR A 8 -11.53 13.38 7.58
CA THR A 8 -10.62 12.78 6.62
C THR A 8 -10.81 11.28 6.47
N THR A 9 -11.49 10.59 7.41
CA THR A 9 -11.80 9.16 7.34
C THR A 9 -12.70 8.87 6.14
N THR A 10 -12.39 7.83 5.39
CA THR A 10 -13.15 7.42 4.20
C THR A 10 -13.92 6.11 4.39
N GLU A 11 -13.58 5.30 5.40
CA GLU A 11 -14.32 4.10 5.75
C GLU A 11 -15.77 4.39 6.08
N GLY A 12 -16.66 3.51 5.64
CA GLY A 12 -18.10 3.61 5.91
C GLY A 12 -18.81 4.77 5.22
N THR A 13 -18.12 5.57 4.40
CA THR A 13 -18.75 6.70 3.69
C THR A 13 -19.48 6.29 2.42
N GLY A 14 -19.19 5.11 1.85
CA GLY A 14 -19.73 4.66 0.56
C GLY A 14 -19.35 5.58 -0.61
N SER A 15 -18.31 6.40 -0.47
CA SER A 15 -17.98 7.45 -1.42
C SER A 15 -16.57 7.26 -2.02
N TYR A 16 -16.46 7.57 -3.32
CA TYR A 16 -15.16 7.68 -4.00
C TYR A 16 -14.49 9.04 -3.81
N THR A 17 -15.20 9.99 -3.19
CA THR A 17 -14.68 11.33 -2.92
C THR A 17 -14.58 11.53 -1.41
N PRO A 18 -13.40 11.88 -0.85
CA PRO A 18 -13.27 12.19 0.56
C PRO A 18 -13.98 13.49 0.91
N ARG A 19 -14.43 13.64 2.15
CA ARG A 19 -14.99 14.90 2.66
C ARG A 19 -13.92 15.95 2.83
N ALA A 20 -12.75 15.55 3.34
CA ALA A 20 -11.58 16.39 3.53
C ALA A 20 -10.29 15.56 3.40
N THR A 21 -9.17 16.24 3.24
CA THR A 21 -7.82 15.65 3.30
C THR A 21 -6.89 16.59 4.05
N ALA A 22 -5.95 16.05 4.80
CA ALA A 22 -4.87 16.78 5.45
C ALA A 22 -3.51 16.58 4.75
N ALA A 23 -3.49 15.85 3.64
CA ALA A 23 -2.27 15.36 2.98
C ALA A 23 -1.35 16.46 2.45
N SER A 24 -1.85 17.67 2.21
CA SER A 24 -1.05 18.75 1.63
C SER A 24 -0.56 19.78 2.66
N THR A 25 -1.35 20.04 3.70
CA THR A 25 -1.10 21.14 4.66
C THR A 25 -1.03 20.67 6.11
N GLY A 26 -1.40 19.43 6.40
CA GLY A 26 -1.58 18.92 7.77
C GLY A 26 -2.91 19.35 8.41
N LEU A 27 -3.69 20.19 7.73
CA LEU A 27 -5.02 20.64 8.19
C LEU A 27 -6.12 20.00 7.33
N PRO A 28 -7.21 19.49 7.92
CA PRO A 28 -8.35 18.98 7.18
C PRO A 28 -8.98 20.07 6.32
N MET A 29 -8.91 19.92 5.01
CA MET A 29 -9.48 20.85 4.02
C MET A 29 -10.24 20.06 2.96
N SER A 30 -11.29 20.65 2.39
CA SER A 30 -11.92 20.04 1.21
C SER A 30 -10.92 19.98 0.05
N LEU A 31 -11.12 19.05 -0.89
CA LEU A 31 -10.24 18.96 -2.08
C LEU A 31 -10.23 20.28 -2.88
N ARG A 32 -11.35 21.02 -2.86
CA ARG A 32 -11.47 22.30 -3.57
C ARG A 32 -10.64 23.42 -2.94
N GLU A 33 -10.50 23.40 -1.62
CA GLU A 33 -9.73 24.41 -0.86
C GLU A 33 -8.26 24.04 -0.75
N THR A 34 -7.91 22.81 -1.05
CA THR A 34 -6.53 22.30 -0.97
C THR A 34 -5.68 22.95 -2.07
N PRO A 35 -4.59 23.68 -1.75
CA PRO A 35 -3.80 24.44 -2.72
C PRO A 35 -2.86 23.58 -3.57
N GLN A 36 -3.02 22.28 -3.58
CA GLN A 36 -2.23 21.30 -4.32
C GLN A 36 -3.11 20.29 -5.06
N SER A 37 -2.52 19.62 -6.06
CA SER A 37 -3.21 18.55 -6.77
C SER A 37 -3.19 17.27 -5.94
N VAL A 38 -4.27 16.99 -5.25
CA VAL A 38 -4.42 15.81 -4.39
C VAL A 38 -5.41 14.81 -5.00
N THR A 39 -5.07 13.54 -4.95
CA THR A 39 -5.99 12.42 -5.16
C THR A 39 -6.05 11.60 -3.88
N VAL A 40 -7.25 11.29 -3.43
CA VAL A 40 -7.48 10.35 -2.33
C VAL A 40 -8.19 9.14 -2.92
N VAL A 41 -7.53 7.98 -2.85
CA VAL A 41 -8.14 6.69 -3.17
C VAL A 41 -8.79 6.21 -1.88
N THR A 42 -10.12 6.31 -1.84
CA THR A 42 -10.92 6.00 -0.65
C THR A 42 -11.03 4.51 -0.39
N ARG A 43 -11.43 4.13 0.82
CA ARG A 43 -11.68 2.71 1.17
C ARG A 43 -12.69 2.09 0.22
N GLN A 44 -13.81 2.78 -0.04
CA GLN A 44 -14.85 2.28 -0.95
C GLN A 44 -14.28 1.96 -2.33
N ARG A 45 -13.45 2.86 -2.87
CA ARG A 45 -12.83 2.65 -4.19
C ARG A 45 -11.85 1.49 -4.20
N ILE A 46 -11.05 1.34 -3.13
CA ILE A 46 -10.12 0.21 -3.00
C ILE A 46 -10.88 -1.12 -2.99
N ASP A 47 -12.02 -1.17 -2.29
CA ASP A 47 -12.84 -2.38 -2.18
C ASP A 47 -13.55 -2.71 -3.51
N ASP A 48 -14.22 -1.74 -4.11
CA ASP A 48 -15.00 -1.94 -5.34
C ASP A 48 -14.13 -2.27 -6.55
N GLU A 49 -12.94 -1.67 -6.67
CA GLU A 49 -11.98 -1.98 -7.72
C GLU A 49 -11.09 -3.19 -7.35
N ASN A 50 -11.33 -3.82 -6.18
CA ASN A 50 -10.62 -5.01 -5.71
C ASN A 50 -9.09 -4.86 -5.77
N MET A 51 -8.59 -3.71 -5.31
CA MET A 51 -7.15 -3.42 -5.27
C MET A 51 -6.47 -4.26 -4.20
N ARG A 52 -5.44 -5.01 -4.56
CA ARG A 52 -4.77 -5.99 -3.70
C ARG A 52 -3.29 -5.67 -3.46
N SER A 53 -2.81 -4.61 -4.06
CA SER A 53 -1.45 -4.12 -3.91
C SER A 53 -1.39 -2.59 -4.00
N LEU A 54 -0.31 -2.00 -3.48
CA LEU A 54 -0.04 -0.58 -3.70
C LEU A 54 0.11 -0.29 -5.21
N ALA A 55 0.65 -1.23 -5.99
CA ALA A 55 0.76 -1.08 -7.44
C ALA A 55 -0.62 -0.90 -8.09
N ASP A 56 -1.66 -1.63 -7.65
CA ASP A 56 -3.03 -1.48 -8.16
C ASP A 56 -3.58 -0.08 -7.83
N VAL A 57 -3.38 0.38 -6.59
CA VAL A 57 -3.81 1.71 -6.15
C VAL A 57 -3.14 2.80 -6.98
N MET A 58 -1.84 2.69 -7.21
CA MET A 58 -1.08 3.68 -7.99
C MET A 58 -1.46 3.64 -9.47
N ALA A 59 -1.73 2.46 -10.05
CA ALA A 59 -2.18 2.32 -11.43
C ALA A 59 -3.55 2.96 -11.68
N SER A 60 -4.43 2.97 -10.66
CA SER A 60 -5.74 3.61 -10.72
C SER A 60 -5.70 5.11 -10.42
N THR A 61 -4.55 5.65 -9.98
CA THR A 61 -4.42 7.05 -9.55
C THR A 61 -4.12 7.97 -10.74
N PRO A 62 -4.97 8.97 -11.04
CA PRO A 62 -4.72 9.90 -12.14
C PRO A 62 -3.39 10.64 -12.02
N GLY A 63 -2.65 10.73 -13.12
CA GLY A 63 -1.36 11.44 -13.18
C GLY A 63 -0.19 10.67 -12.59
N ILE A 64 -0.37 9.39 -12.31
CA ILE A 64 0.69 8.44 -11.96
C ILE A 64 0.89 7.48 -13.14
N SER A 65 2.11 7.25 -13.54
CA SER A 65 2.48 6.17 -14.43
C SER A 65 3.19 5.07 -13.64
N VAL A 66 2.79 3.84 -13.88
CA VAL A 66 3.36 2.66 -13.24
C VAL A 66 4.23 1.95 -14.26
N GLN A 67 5.50 1.75 -13.91
CA GLN A 67 6.44 0.97 -14.71
C GLN A 67 6.73 -0.33 -13.96
N ASN A 68 6.43 -1.43 -14.60
CA ASN A 68 6.76 -2.77 -14.14
C ASN A 68 8.13 -3.15 -14.70
N TYR A 69 9.08 -3.50 -13.84
CA TYR A 69 10.41 -3.97 -14.24
C TYR A 69 10.48 -5.49 -14.37
N ASP A 70 9.74 -6.18 -13.52
CA ASP A 70 9.70 -7.64 -13.44
C ASP A 70 8.50 -8.08 -12.56
N SER A 71 8.48 -9.33 -12.10
CA SER A 71 7.33 -9.85 -11.36
C SER A 71 7.07 -9.12 -10.03
N GLU A 72 8.12 -8.58 -9.38
CA GLU A 72 7.99 -8.03 -8.03
C GLU A 72 8.23 -6.52 -7.94
N ARG A 73 8.93 -5.91 -8.91
CA ARG A 73 9.34 -4.51 -8.80
C ARG A 73 8.55 -3.60 -9.72
N TYR A 74 8.05 -2.54 -9.13
CA TYR A 74 7.34 -1.47 -9.81
C TYR A 74 7.96 -0.12 -9.46
N SER A 75 8.03 0.79 -10.42
CA SER A 75 8.32 2.20 -10.19
C SER A 75 7.07 3.03 -10.46
N PHE A 76 6.81 3.97 -9.58
CA PHE A 76 5.72 4.92 -9.73
C PHE A 76 6.29 6.27 -10.09
N ASN A 77 5.77 6.88 -11.14
CA ASN A 77 6.29 8.14 -11.65
C ASN A 77 5.15 9.16 -11.76
N SER A 78 5.47 10.40 -11.46
CA SER A 78 4.59 11.54 -11.64
C SER A 78 5.37 12.70 -12.26
N ARG A 79 4.79 13.36 -13.27
CA ARG A 79 5.42 14.51 -13.94
C ARG A 79 6.83 14.23 -14.49
N GLY A 80 7.12 12.98 -14.88
CA GLY A 80 8.42 12.56 -15.39
C GLY A 80 9.48 12.19 -14.33
N PHE A 81 9.15 12.24 -13.05
CA PHE A 81 10.05 11.90 -11.94
C PHE A 81 9.54 10.69 -11.16
N ALA A 82 10.46 9.83 -10.73
CA ALA A 82 10.11 8.73 -9.84
C ALA A 82 9.64 9.25 -8.47
N ILE A 83 8.62 8.63 -7.91
CA ILE A 83 8.11 8.94 -6.58
C ILE A 83 9.04 8.29 -5.55
N SER A 84 9.60 9.10 -4.67
CA SER A 84 10.47 8.67 -3.57
C SER A 84 9.94 9.03 -2.19
N ASN A 85 8.92 9.89 -2.12
CA ASN A 85 8.36 10.38 -0.87
C ASN A 85 7.14 9.52 -0.47
N TYR A 86 7.34 8.66 0.52
CA TYR A 86 6.28 7.83 1.10
C TYR A 86 6.10 8.15 2.57
N MET A 87 4.89 8.03 3.06
CA MET A 87 4.52 8.27 4.45
C MET A 87 3.55 7.21 4.94
N TYR A 88 3.66 6.86 6.22
CA TYR A 88 2.60 6.18 6.97
C TYR A 88 2.00 7.15 7.97
N ASP A 89 0.70 7.39 7.87
CA ASP A 89 -0.05 8.33 8.75
C ASP A 89 0.63 9.71 8.84
N GLY A 90 1.17 10.19 7.71
CA GLY A 90 1.89 11.46 7.62
C GLY A 90 3.35 11.42 8.09
N ILE A 91 3.87 10.29 8.55
CA ILE A 91 5.27 10.14 8.97
C ILE A 91 6.11 9.65 7.78
N PRO A 92 7.14 10.42 7.35
CA PRO A 92 7.98 10.03 6.24
C PRO A 92 8.71 8.69 6.48
N THR A 93 8.75 7.89 5.44
CA THR A 93 9.48 6.62 5.39
C THR A 93 10.23 6.50 4.06
N SER A 94 11.26 5.67 4.01
CA SER A 94 11.96 5.37 2.77
C SER A 94 11.47 4.06 2.19
N PHE A 95 11.16 4.06 0.88
CA PHE A 95 10.94 2.87 0.08
C PHE A 95 12.11 2.69 -0.88
N ASP A 96 12.73 1.54 -0.87
CA ASP A 96 13.73 1.18 -1.87
C ASP A 96 13.09 0.36 -2.98
N MET A 97 12.57 1.06 -3.99
CA MET A 97 11.90 0.43 -5.14
C MET A 97 12.89 -0.23 -6.11
N GLY A 98 14.20 -0.01 -5.91
CA GLY A 98 15.23 -0.52 -6.82
C GLY A 98 15.55 -2.00 -6.64
N TYR A 99 15.60 -2.46 -5.41
CA TYR A 99 16.03 -3.82 -5.06
C TYR A 99 15.05 -4.58 -4.19
N ALA A 100 14.33 -3.90 -3.31
CA ALA A 100 13.32 -4.55 -2.48
C ALA A 100 12.04 -4.81 -3.29
N GLY A 101 11.56 -6.03 -3.29
CA GLY A 101 10.36 -6.43 -4.02
C GLY A 101 9.06 -6.29 -3.25
N GLY A 102 9.12 -5.83 -1.99
CA GLY A 102 7.97 -5.90 -1.08
C GLY A 102 7.08 -4.66 -1.02
N GLU A 103 7.61 -3.48 -1.30
CA GLU A 103 6.90 -2.23 -1.06
C GLU A 103 5.73 -2.03 -2.02
N SER A 104 5.89 -2.35 -3.30
CA SER A 104 4.84 -2.24 -4.31
C SER A 104 3.71 -3.26 -4.13
N SER A 105 4.00 -4.37 -3.45
CA SER A 105 3.05 -5.46 -3.19
C SER A 105 2.29 -5.30 -1.87
N GLN A 106 2.53 -4.21 -1.12
CA GLN A 106 1.80 -3.93 0.12
C GLN A 106 0.30 -3.96 -0.10
N ASP A 107 -0.39 -4.70 0.75
CA ASP A 107 -1.83 -4.90 0.63
C ASP A 107 -2.59 -3.72 1.22
N PRO A 108 -3.44 -3.05 0.45
CA PRO A 108 -4.19 -1.89 0.92
C PRO A 108 -5.33 -2.23 1.90
N ILE A 109 -5.54 -3.49 2.24
CA ILE A 109 -6.61 -3.90 3.16
C ILE A 109 -6.48 -3.26 4.55
N ILE A 110 -5.25 -2.96 4.98
CA ILE A 110 -4.96 -2.35 6.29
C ILE A 110 -5.10 -0.82 6.30
N TYR A 111 -5.34 -0.20 5.14
CA TYR A 111 -5.45 1.25 5.03
C TYR A 111 -6.90 1.70 4.88
N ASP A 112 -7.25 2.80 5.54
CA ASP A 112 -8.48 3.55 5.31
C ASP A 112 -8.47 4.18 3.92
N ARG A 113 -7.34 4.75 3.53
CA ARG A 113 -7.16 5.43 2.24
C ARG A 113 -5.69 5.55 1.85
N VAL A 114 -5.46 5.87 0.58
CA VAL A 114 -4.16 6.28 0.06
C VAL A 114 -4.27 7.67 -0.53
N GLU A 115 -3.44 8.59 -0.05
CA GLU A 115 -3.44 9.99 -0.46
C GLU A 115 -2.20 10.24 -1.33
N VAL A 116 -2.40 10.87 -2.50
CA VAL A 116 -1.32 11.18 -3.44
C VAL A 116 -1.32 12.68 -3.72
N VAL A 117 -0.30 13.38 -3.23
CA VAL A 117 -0.09 14.81 -3.45
C VAL A 117 0.95 15.00 -4.53
N ARG A 118 0.57 15.57 -5.67
CA ARG A 118 1.44 15.71 -6.85
C ARG A 118 2.12 17.07 -6.90
N GLY A 119 3.41 17.07 -7.19
CA GLY A 119 4.23 18.26 -7.35
C GLY A 119 5.15 18.52 -6.18
N ALA A 120 5.42 19.79 -5.90
CA ALA A 120 6.29 20.19 -4.78
C ALA A 120 5.56 19.93 -3.45
N THR A 121 5.95 18.88 -2.74
CA THR A 121 5.33 18.43 -1.49
C THR A 121 6.12 18.88 -0.25
N GLY A 122 7.08 19.77 -0.42
CA GLY A 122 8.07 20.16 0.60
C GLY A 122 7.51 20.70 1.92
N LEU A 123 6.24 21.12 1.96
CA LEU A 123 5.62 21.61 3.19
C LEU A 123 5.57 20.52 4.29
N LEU A 124 5.22 19.29 3.91
CA LEU A 124 5.12 18.16 4.86
C LEU A 124 6.28 17.18 4.75
N THR A 125 6.87 17.03 3.57
CA THR A 125 7.90 16.02 3.31
C THR A 125 9.32 16.55 3.33
N GLY A 126 9.51 17.89 3.40
CA GLY A 126 10.82 18.53 3.32
C GLY A 126 11.42 18.44 1.91
N ALA A 127 12.72 18.17 1.83
CA ALA A 127 13.43 18.03 0.56
C ALA A 127 12.97 16.77 -0.20
N GLY A 128 12.75 16.90 -1.50
CA GLY A 128 12.34 15.80 -2.37
C GLY A 128 12.28 16.26 -3.83
N ASN A 129 12.04 15.31 -4.73
CA ASN A 129 11.83 15.63 -6.14
C ASN A 129 10.38 16.12 -6.39
N PRO A 130 10.12 16.83 -7.49
CA PRO A 130 8.82 17.42 -7.79
C PRO A 130 7.82 16.40 -8.38
N SER A 131 7.92 15.15 -8.01
CA SER A 131 7.03 14.07 -8.49
C SER A 131 5.68 14.07 -7.77
N ALA A 132 5.65 13.39 -6.66
CA ALA A 132 4.51 13.28 -5.74
C ALA A 132 4.99 12.79 -4.36
N SER A 133 4.13 12.92 -3.34
CA SER A 133 4.22 12.13 -2.11
C SER A 133 3.00 11.23 -1.97
N VAL A 134 3.21 10.04 -1.41
CA VAL A 134 2.18 9.03 -1.17
C VAL A 134 2.05 8.81 0.32
N ASN A 135 0.86 9.02 0.88
CA ASN A 135 0.56 8.80 2.28
C ASN A 135 -0.40 7.62 2.42
N LEU A 136 0.04 6.59 3.12
CA LEU A 136 -0.71 5.38 3.42
C LEU A 136 -1.33 5.56 4.81
N VAL A 137 -2.64 5.81 4.87
CA VAL A 137 -3.35 6.08 6.13
C VAL A 137 -3.97 4.80 6.63
N ARG A 138 -3.54 4.33 7.81
CA ARG A 138 -3.99 3.08 8.39
C ARG A 138 -5.42 3.17 8.92
N LYS A 139 -6.07 2.03 9.00
CA LYS A 139 -7.36 1.86 9.69
C LYS A 139 -7.20 2.05 11.19
N HIS A 140 -8.22 2.61 11.84
CA HIS A 140 -8.32 2.75 13.28
C HIS A 140 -9.46 1.92 13.87
N ALA A 141 -9.41 1.64 15.16
CA ALA A 141 -10.48 0.98 15.92
C ALA A 141 -11.49 2.03 16.42
N THR A 142 -12.36 2.48 15.53
CA THR A 142 -13.32 3.56 15.84
C THR A 142 -14.68 3.07 16.31
N SER A 143 -15.03 1.81 16.06
CA SER A 143 -16.35 1.26 16.38
C SER A 143 -16.55 1.07 17.87
N ARG A 144 -17.70 1.52 18.37
CA ARG A 144 -18.17 1.29 19.76
C ARG A 144 -19.06 0.07 19.89
N GLU A 145 -19.28 -0.64 18.79
CA GLU A 145 -20.02 -1.89 18.73
C GLU A 145 -19.14 -2.94 18.05
N PHE A 146 -19.45 -4.21 18.25
CA PHE A 146 -18.79 -5.27 17.52
C PHE A 146 -19.16 -5.19 16.03
N THR A 147 -18.16 -5.10 15.19
CA THR A 147 -18.31 -5.17 13.73
C THR A 147 -17.42 -6.25 13.15
N ALA A 148 -17.92 -6.95 12.14
CA ALA A 148 -17.19 -7.98 11.42
C ALA A 148 -17.47 -7.87 9.93
N ASP A 149 -16.42 -7.80 9.13
CA ASP A 149 -16.46 -7.96 7.69
C ASP A 149 -15.60 -9.16 7.31
N MET A 150 -16.14 -10.05 6.49
CA MET A 150 -15.44 -11.23 6.02
C MET A 150 -15.71 -11.43 4.53
N SER A 151 -14.68 -11.71 3.77
CA SER A 151 -14.84 -12.00 2.36
C SER A 151 -14.03 -13.22 1.93
N VAL A 152 -14.56 -13.94 0.94
CA VAL A 152 -13.86 -14.99 0.21
C VAL A 152 -14.04 -14.73 -1.27
N SER A 153 -12.98 -14.80 -2.03
CA SER A 153 -13.03 -14.60 -3.48
C SER A 153 -12.18 -15.63 -4.20
N ALA A 154 -12.64 -16.01 -5.40
CA ALA A 154 -11.93 -16.84 -6.35
C ALA A 154 -11.88 -16.13 -7.71
N GLY A 155 -10.80 -16.30 -8.44
CA GLY A 155 -10.56 -15.62 -9.72
C GLY A 155 -9.73 -16.44 -10.69
N SER A 156 -9.43 -15.84 -11.83
CA SER A 156 -8.58 -16.44 -12.86
C SER A 156 -7.19 -16.78 -12.30
N TRP A 157 -6.52 -17.74 -12.95
CA TRP A 157 -5.22 -18.28 -12.56
C TRP A 157 -5.20 -18.76 -11.09
N ASP A 158 -6.22 -19.52 -10.71
CA ASP A 158 -6.34 -20.12 -9.38
C ASP A 158 -6.13 -19.12 -8.24
N THR A 159 -6.62 -17.90 -8.43
CA THR A 159 -6.54 -16.87 -7.40
C THR A 159 -7.62 -17.11 -6.35
N TYR A 160 -7.21 -17.37 -5.12
CA TYR A 160 -8.06 -17.48 -3.95
C TYR A 160 -7.64 -16.46 -2.91
N ARG A 161 -8.62 -15.77 -2.34
CA ARG A 161 -8.37 -14.80 -1.28
C ARG A 161 -9.45 -14.88 -0.21
N ALA A 162 -9.03 -14.84 1.05
CA ALA A 162 -9.91 -14.71 2.21
C ALA A 162 -9.46 -13.50 3.05
N THR A 163 -10.42 -12.74 3.56
CA THR A 163 -10.17 -11.58 4.42
C THR A 163 -11.05 -11.57 5.64
N VAL A 164 -10.57 -10.99 6.71
CA VAL A 164 -11.29 -10.76 7.97
C VAL A 164 -10.93 -9.37 8.48
N ASP A 165 -11.93 -8.61 8.88
CA ASP A 165 -11.78 -7.30 9.53
C ASP A 165 -12.76 -7.24 10.71
N LEU A 166 -12.25 -7.29 11.93
CA LEU A 166 -13.02 -7.32 13.16
C LEU A 166 -12.70 -6.10 13.99
N SER A 167 -13.71 -5.40 14.48
CA SER A 167 -13.54 -4.29 15.40
C SER A 167 -14.51 -4.41 16.58
N SER A 168 -14.06 -4.09 17.78
CA SER A 168 -14.86 -4.21 19.00
C SER A 168 -14.40 -3.23 20.08
N PRO A 169 -15.34 -2.70 20.89
CA PRO A 169 -14.96 -2.11 22.17
C PRO A 169 -14.36 -3.20 23.08
N LEU A 170 -13.30 -2.84 23.79
CA LEU A 170 -12.58 -3.73 24.72
C LEU A 170 -12.97 -3.46 26.17
N ASN A 171 -13.76 -2.41 26.44
CA ASN A 171 -14.33 -2.08 27.73
C ASN A 171 -15.78 -1.59 27.60
N ALA A 172 -16.50 -1.58 28.72
CA ALA A 172 -17.93 -1.24 28.74
C ALA A 172 -18.22 0.22 28.35
N SER A 173 -17.29 1.14 28.53
CA SER A 173 -17.46 2.54 28.13
C SER A 173 -17.21 2.80 26.64
N GLY A 174 -16.62 1.83 25.93
CA GLY A 174 -16.16 2.02 24.53
C GLY A 174 -15.00 2.99 24.41
N SER A 175 -14.32 3.34 25.51
CA SER A 175 -13.15 4.21 25.49
C SER A 175 -11.88 3.49 25.03
N VAL A 176 -11.84 2.17 25.12
CA VAL A 176 -10.77 1.34 24.56
C VAL A 176 -11.38 0.43 23.49
N ARG A 177 -10.85 0.48 22.29
CA ARG A 177 -11.35 -0.25 21.13
C ARG A 177 -10.20 -0.98 20.47
N GLY A 178 -10.47 -2.16 19.93
CA GLY A 178 -9.51 -2.96 19.20
C GLY A 178 -10.00 -3.28 17.79
N ARG A 179 -9.07 -3.41 16.85
CA ARG A 179 -9.35 -3.89 15.50
C ARG A 179 -8.27 -4.86 15.05
N ILE A 180 -8.69 -5.90 14.35
CA ILE A 180 -7.83 -6.88 13.70
C ILE A 180 -8.25 -6.99 12.25
N VAL A 181 -7.27 -6.87 11.33
CA VAL A 181 -7.45 -7.10 9.91
C VAL A 181 -6.48 -8.18 9.46
N SER A 182 -6.96 -9.17 8.72
CA SER A 182 -6.13 -10.23 8.17
C SER A 182 -6.55 -10.57 6.76
N ALA A 183 -5.56 -10.93 5.93
CA ALA A 183 -5.80 -11.47 4.60
C ALA A 183 -4.85 -12.62 4.30
N TYR A 184 -5.37 -13.62 3.60
CA TYR A 184 -4.59 -14.67 2.96
C TYR A 184 -4.94 -14.70 1.49
N GLN A 185 -3.92 -14.77 0.64
CA GLN A 185 -4.09 -14.91 -0.80
C GLN A 185 -3.12 -15.96 -1.34
N ASP A 186 -3.60 -16.80 -2.24
CA ASP A 186 -2.83 -17.75 -3.03
C ASP A 186 -3.23 -17.56 -4.48
N ASN A 187 -2.27 -17.32 -5.37
CA ASN A 187 -2.56 -17.09 -6.78
C ASN A 187 -1.42 -17.54 -7.68
N HIS A 188 -1.79 -18.03 -8.86
CA HIS A 188 -0.90 -18.12 -10.01
C HIS A 188 -0.98 -16.83 -10.85
N SER A 189 -0.34 -16.84 -12.03
CA SER A 189 -0.33 -15.74 -12.98
C SER A 189 -0.50 -16.29 -14.41
N PHE A 190 -0.67 -15.39 -15.36
CA PHE A 190 -0.52 -15.74 -16.77
C PHE A 190 0.93 -16.09 -17.16
N LEU A 191 1.90 -15.78 -16.30
CA LEU A 191 3.31 -16.15 -16.49
C LEU A 191 3.53 -17.60 -16.09
N ASP A 192 4.25 -18.34 -16.93
CA ASP A 192 4.61 -19.73 -16.66
C ASP A 192 5.44 -19.82 -15.37
N ASN A 193 5.16 -20.81 -14.53
CA ASN A 193 5.82 -21.09 -13.24
C ASN A 193 5.66 -20.02 -12.14
N TYR A 194 4.93 -18.93 -12.36
CA TYR A 194 4.74 -17.90 -11.34
C TYR A 194 3.56 -18.20 -10.45
N GLU A 195 3.82 -18.26 -9.14
CA GLU A 195 2.81 -18.31 -8.09
C GLU A 195 3.18 -17.36 -6.95
N ASN A 196 2.22 -16.84 -6.20
CA ASN A 196 2.49 -16.03 -5.02
C ASN A 196 1.50 -16.35 -3.89
N ARG A 197 2.04 -16.49 -2.67
CA ARG A 197 1.28 -16.56 -1.43
C ARG A 197 1.53 -15.34 -0.60
N LYS A 198 0.45 -14.67 -0.22
CA LYS A 198 0.50 -13.45 0.59
C LYS A 198 -0.27 -13.66 1.88
N LYS A 199 0.35 -13.28 3.00
CA LYS A 199 -0.29 -13.22 4.32
C LYS A 199 -0.19 -11.82 4.84
N VAL A 200 -1.28 -11.30 5.38
CA VAL A 200 -1.35 -9.97 5.97
C VAL A 200 -2.00 -10.07 7.33
N PHE A 201 -1.43 -9.38 8.28
CA PHE A 201 -2.00 -9.19 9.61
C PHE A 201 -1.80 -7.74 10.05
N TYR A 202 -2.84 -7.15 10.60
CA TYR A 202 -2.83 -5.82 11.20
C TYR A 202 -3.65 -5.84 12.48
N GLY A 203 -3.14 -5.23 13.53
CA GLY A 203 -3.87 -5.03 14.76
C GLY A 203 -3.64 -3.63 15.29
N VAL A 204 -4.69 -2.99 15.79
CA VAL A 204 -4.62 -1.66 16.42
C VAL A 204 -5.54 -1.60 17.61
N VAL A 205 -5.08 -0.90 18.65
CA VAL A 205 -5.88 -0.52 19.81
C VAL A 205 -5.88 1.00 19.90
N ASP A 206 -7.07 1.58 19.94
CA ASP A 206 -7.30 3.00 20.17
C ASP A 206 -7.93 3.18 21.56
N ALA A 207 -7.31 4.01 22.39
CA ALA A 207 -7.73 4.29 23.75
C ALA A 207 -7.94 5.80 23.97
N ASP A 208 -9.16 6.19 24.27
CA ASP A 208 -9.50 7.56 24.70
C ASP A 208 -9.10 7.68 26.19
N LEU A 209 -7.89 8.18 26.43
CA LEU A 209 -7.37 8.38 27.80
C LEU A 209 -8.14 9.48 28.54
N THR A 210 -8.59 10.48 27.77
CA THR A 210 -9.51 11.53 28.19
C THR A 210 -10.45 11.87 27.03
N SER A 211 -11.42 12.76 27.23
CA SER A 211 -12.28 13.24 26.14
C SER A 211 -11.53 14.00 25.00
N ARG A 212 -10.22 14.27 25.20
CA ARG A 212 -9.37 15.04 24.29
C ARG A 212 -8.03 14.39 23.98
N THR A 213 -7.75 13.26 24.60
CA THR A 213 -6.47 12.56 24.43
C THR A 213 -6.72 11.14 24.00
N THR A 214 -6.25 10.78 22.83
CA THR A 214 -6.33 9.43 22.29
C THR A 214 -4.92 8.84 22.11
N LEU A 215 -4.73 7.64 22.57
CA LEU A 215 -3.55 6.82 22.32
C LEU A 215 -3.91 5.71 21.32
N SER A 216 -3.14 5.59 20.26
CA SER A 216 -3.24 4.52 19.28
C SER A 216 -1.97 3.69 19.29
N VAL A 217 -2.07 2.38 19.39
CA VAL A 217 -0.93 1.46 19.32
C VAL A 217 -1.28 0.34 18.33
N GLY A 218 -0.41 0.11 17.37
CA GLY A 218 -0.68 -0.90 16.35
C GLY A 218 0.56 -1.61 15.85
N PHE A 219 0.29 -2.73 15.19
CA PHE A 219 1.29 -3.59 14.56
C PHE A 219 0.76 -4.10 13.22
N ASN A 220 1.65 -4.18 12.22
CA ASN A 220 1.37 -4.81 10.94
C ASN A 220 2.45 -5.81 10.55
N TYR A 221 2.03 -6.85 9.85
CA TYR A 221 2.87 -7.89 9.29
C TYR A 221 2.36 -8.26 7.90
N GLN A 222 3.26 -8.33 6.93
CA GLN A 222 2.97 -8.89 5.62
C GLN A 222 4.11 -9.80 5.19
N ASP A 223 3.76 -10.96 4.66
CA ASP A 223 4.67 -11.97 4.13
C ASP A 223 4.23 -12.30 2.70
N ASN A 224 5.13 -12.10 1.73
CA ASN A 224 4.95 -12.46 0.34
C ASN A 224 5.96 -13.56 0.00
N GLN A 225 5.47 -14.63 -0.59
CA GLN A 225 6.26 -15.81 -0.93
C GLN A 225 6.08 -16.17 -2.42
N PRO A 226 6.55 -15.31 -3.36
CA PRO A 226 6.49 -15.61 -4.77
C PRO A 226 7.50 -16.69 -5.16
N LYS A 227 7.10 -17.54 -6.12
CA LYS A 227 7.97 -18.48 -6.82
C LYS A 227 7.89 -18.24 -8.31
N GLY A 228 8.90 -18.70 -9.04
CA GLY A 228 9.03 -18.38 -10.46
C GLY A 228 9.23 -16.89 -10.71
N SER A 229 9.80 -16.18 -9.72
CA SER A 229 10.01 -14.73 -9.84
C SER A 229 10.99 -14.42 -10.95
N SER A 230 10.64 -13.42 -11.78
CA SER A 230 11.53 -12.90 -12.81
C SER A 230 12.42 -11.79 -12.26
N TRP A 231 13.62 -11.64 -12.82
CA TRP A 231 14.46 -10.47 -12.61
C TRP A 231 14.81 -9.86 -13.98
N GLY A 232 14.12 -8.79 -14.33
CA GLY A 232 14.15 -8.20 -15.66
C GLY A 232 13.23 -8.93 -16.64
N GLY A 233 13.33 -8.57 -17.92
CA GLY A 233 12.49 -9.06 -18.99
C GLY A 233 13.29 -9.70 -20.12
N PHE A 234 12.57 -10.16 -21.13
CA PHE A 234 13.17 -10.68 -22.36
C PHE A 234 13.66 -9.57 -23.28
N PRO A 235 14.78 -9.75 -24.01
CA PRO A 235 15.20 -8.81 -25.03
C PRO A 235 14.20 -8.75 -26.17
N LEU A 236 14.02 -7.55 -26.74
CA LEU A 236 13.12 -7.31 -27.87
C LEU A 236 13.74 -7.68 -29.22
N TRP A 237 15.04 -7.98 -29.25
CA TRP A 237 15.81 -8.18 -30.47
C TRP A 237 16.68 -9.43 -30.34
N TYR A 238 16.83 -10.14 -31.45
CA TYR A 238 17.86 -11.16 -31.63
C TYR A 238 19.23 -10.51 -31.89
N ALA A 239 20.30 -11.29 -31.76
CA ALA A 239 21.66 -10.83 -32.07
C ALA A 239 21.86 -10.37 -33.50
N ASP A 240 21.04 -10.87 -34.44
CA ASP A 240 21.01 -10.47 -35.86
C ASP A 240 20.21 -9.17 -36.15
N GLY A 241 19.66 -8.55 -35.08
CA GLY A 241 18.82 -7.35 -35.18
C GLY A 241 17.36 -7.61 -35.57
N GLY A 242 16.96 -8.86 -35.72
CA GLY A 242 15.56 -9.23 -35.95
C GLY A 242 14.76 -9.11 -34.65
N ARG A 243 13.47 -8.74 -34.76
CA ARG A 243 12.58 -8.63 -33.59
C ARG A 243 12.23 -10.01 -33.05
N THR A 244 12.22 -10.13 -31.72
CA THR A 244 11.78 -11.34 -31.03
C THR A 244 10.25 -11.40 -30.96
N ASP A 245 9.70 -12.61 -30.92
CA ASP A 245 8.27 -12.89 -30.75
C ASP A 245 8.10 -13.92 -29.62
N TRP A 246 8.02 -13.39 -28.40
CA TRP A 246 7.88 -14.22 -27.20
C TRP A 246 6.41 -14.51 -26.91
N LYS A 247 6.13 -15.74 -26.46
CA LYS A 247 4.79 -16.05 -25.93
C LYS A 247 4.51 -15.15 -24.73
N ARG A 248 3.26 -14.69 -24.60
CA ARG A 248 2.83 -13.84 -23.48
C ARG A 248 3.03 -14.50 -22.11
N SER A 249 2.93 -15.83 -22.03
CA SER A 249 3.11 -16.57 -20.78
C SER A 249 4.56 -16.84 -20.44
N LEU A 250 5.50 -16.60 -21.37
CA LEU A 250 6.90 -16.89 -21.13
C LEU A 250 7.43 -16.05 -19.96
N ASN A 251 8.15 -16.72 -19.04
CA ASN A 251 8.71 -16.11 -17.86
C ASN A 251 10.23 -16.22 -17.91
N THR A 252 10.96 -15.19 -17.50
CA THR A 252 12.41 -15.24 -17.31
C THR A 252 12.80 -15.95 -16.00
N GLY A 253 11.85 -16.12 -15.07
CA GLY A 253 12.03 -16.88 -13.84
C GLY A 253 11.95 -18.39 -14.10
N ALA A 254 12.84 -19.14 -13.47
CA ALA A 254 12.79 -20.58 -13.42
C ALA A 254 11.89 -21.06 -12.25
N ASP A 255 11.51 -22.33 -12.22
CA ASP A 255 10.71 -22.94 -11.16
C ASP A 255 11.32 -22.84 -9.75
N TRP A 256 12.64 -22.74 -9.67
CA TRP A 256 13.40 -22.57 -8.42
C TRP A 256 13.59 -21.11 -7.99
N THR A 257 13.29 -20.14 -8.85
CA THR A 257 13.47 -18.72 -8.51
C THR A 257 12.41 -18.27 -7.52
N SER A 258 12.80 -17.36 -6.64
CA SER A 258 11.93 -16.76 -5.63
C SER A 258 12.41 -15.36 -5.26
N TRP A 259 11.49 -14.51 -4.83
CA TRP A 259 11.81 -13.18 -4.33
C TRP A 259 10.90 -12.85 -3.13
N ALA A 260 11.12 -13.61 -2.05
CA ALA A 260 10.31 -13.48 -0.85
C ALA A 260 10.58 -12.14 -0.15
N SER A 261 9.54 -11.56 0.42
CA SER A 261 9.65 -10.33 1.20
C SER A 261 8.76 -10.38 2.44
N THR A 262 9.28 -9.86 3.55
CA THR A 262 8.55 -9.72 4.81
C THR A 262 8.64 -8.28 5.29
N THR A 263 7.49 -7.66 5.54
CA THR A 263 7.37 -6.33 6.11
C THR A 263 6.74 -6.41 7.49
N GLN A 264 7.37 -5.79 8.47
CA GLN A 264 6.87 -5.69 9.84
C GLN A 264 6.88 -4.21 10.25
N GLY A 265 5.82 -3.78 10.92
CA GLY A 265 5.73 -2.43 11.44
C GLY A 265 5.05 -2.39 12.79
N ALA A 266 5.50 -1.49 13.66
CA ALA A 266 4.82 -1.15 14.90
C ALA A 266 4.78 0.36 15.03
N PHE A 267 3.71 0.89 15.63
CA PHE A 267 3.58 2.32 15.87
C PHE A 267 2.84 2.59 17.18
N ALA A 268 3.13 3.76 17.74
CA ALA A 268 2.35 4.36 18.81
C ALA A 268 2.15 5.84 18.50
N SER A 269 0.92 6.33 18.58
CA SER A 269 0.56 7.73 18.34
C SER A 269 -0.28 8.25 19.49
N LEU A 270 0.12 9.39 20.04
CA LEU A 270 -0.62 10.14 21.05
C LEU A 270 -1.11 11.45 20.45
N GLU A 271 -2.42 11.63 20.40
CA GLU A 271 -3.06 12.89 19.99
C GLU A 271 -3.68 13.58 21.20
N HIS A 272 -3.45 14.87 21.34
CA HIS A 272 -4.11 15.71 22.34
C HIS A 272 -4.68 16.98 21.69
N ARG A 273 -5.95 17.28 21.97
CA ARG A 273 -6.65 18.49 21.53
C ARG A 273 -6.85 19.44 22.70
N PHE A 274 -6.34 20.65 22.57
CA PHE A 274 -6.49 21.72 23.56
C PHE A 274 -7.81 22.47 23.40
N ASP A 275 -8.20 23.25 24.42
CA ASP A 275 -9.42 24.05 24.41
C ASP A 275 -9.44 25.16 23.36
N ASN A 276 -8.29 25.57 22.89
CA ASN A 276 -8.08 26.65 21.90
C ASN A 276 -7.89 26.11 20.48
N ASP A 277 -8.44 24.94 20.16
CA ASP A 277 -8.35 24.24 18.88
C ASP A 277 -6.94 23.83 18.44
N TRP A 278 -5.94 23.98 19.27
CA TRP A 278 -4.61 23.43 19.02
C TRP A 278 -4.66 21.90 19.16
N ARG A 279 -3.92 21.25 18.27
CA ARG A 279 -3.70 19.80 18.30
C ARG A 279 -2.22 19.49 18.31
N ILE A 280 -1.81 18.64 19.23
CA ILE A 280 -0.47 18.01 19.21
C ILE A 280 -0.66 16.54 18.91
N GLN A 281 0.13 16.03 17.97
CA GLN A 281 0.23 14.62 17.68
C GLN A 281 1.71 14.22 17.75
N THR A 282 1.99 13.17 18.50
CA THR A 282 3.32 12.58 18.61
C THR A 282 3.23 11.12 18.19
N THR A 283 4.04 10.73 17.22
CA THR A 283 4.04 9.35 16.70
C THR A 283 5.47 8.80 16.74
N ALA A 284 5.59 7.59 17.26
CA ALA A 284 6.77 6.75 17.13
C ALA A 284 6.45 5.56 16.26
N SER A 285 7.32 5.21 15.32
CA SER A 285 7.14 4.07 14.44
C SER A 285 8.43 3.29 14.27
N TYR A 286 8.28 1.99 14.10
CA TYR A 286 9.35 1.07 13.74
C TYR A 286 8.90 0.30 12.48
N SER A 287 9.80 0.15 11.53
CA SER A 287 9.57 -0.65 10.33
C SER A 287 10.80 -1.51 10.05
N LYS A 288 10.55 -2.76 9.66
CA LYS A 288 11.56 -3.70 9.22
C LYS A 288 11.09 -4.38 7.94
N ASN A 289 11.91 -4.30 6.91
CA ASN A 289 11.70 -4.99 5.64
C ASN A 289 12.85 -5.98 5.45
N GLU A 290 12.51 -7.22 5.13
CA GLU A 290 13.46 -8.29 4.84
C GLU A 290 13.13 -8.86 3.46
N MET A 291 14.16 -9.19 2.71
CA MET A 291 14.05 -9.82 1.40
C MET A 291 14.96 -11.04 1.34
N ASP A 292 14.45 -12.12 0.77
CA ASP A 292 15.23 -13.32 0.42
C ASP A 292 14.98 -13.64 -1.05
N GLY A 293 16.03 -13.51 -1.87
CA GLY A 293 15.94 -13.67 -3.32
C GLY A 293 16.84 -14.78 -3.84
N LYS A 294 16.27 -15.69 -4.63
CA LYS A 294 16.99 -16.63 -5.50
C LYS A 294 16.61 -16.29 -6.93
N LEU A 295 17.47 -15.58 -7.63
CA LEU A 295 17.10 -14.93 -8.88
C LEU A 295 17.97 -15.39 -10.03
N LEU A 296 17.38 -15.41 -11.22
CA LEU A 296 18.04 -15.67 -12.49
C LEU A 296 17.98 -14.40 -13.34
N TYR A 297 19.13 -13.89 -13.75
CA TYR A 297 19.20 -12.77 -14.68
C TYR A 297 19.66 -13.25 -16.05
N LEU A 298 18.83 -12.98 -17.07
CA LEU A 298 19.18 -13.26 -18.46
C LEU A 298 19.97 -12.09 -19.03
N TYR A 299 21.14 -12.39 -19.57
CA TYR A 299 22.02 -11.40 -20.18
C TYR A 299 22.31 -11.72 -21.64
N GLY A 300 22.38 -10.67 -22.48
CA GLY A 300 22.71 -10.77 -23.89
C GLY A 300 21.48 -10.81 -24.79
N LEU A 301 21.75 -10.94 -26.09
CA LEU A 301 20.74 -11.11 -27.11
C LEU A 301 20.74 -12.57 -27.57
N PRO A 302 19.58 -13.23 -27.64
CA PRO A 302 19.51 -14.60 -28.09
C PRO A 302 19.90 -14.71 -29.57
N ASP A 303 20.56 -15.80 -29.94
CA ASP A 303 20.81 -16.15 -31.33
C ASP A 303 19.60 -16.91 -31.90
N ARG A 304 19.16 -16.54 -33.10
CA ARG A 304 17.97 -17.12 -33.71
C ARG A 304 18.11 -18.62 -33.98
N ASN A 305 19.33 -19.09 -34.21
CA ASN A 305 19.63 -20.47 -34.60
C ASN A 305 19.99 -21.35 -33.40
N THR A 306 20.62 -20.79 -32.37
CA THR A 306 21.11 -21.55 -31.23
C THR A 306 20.24 -21.36 -29.96
N GLY A 307 19.35 -20.40 -29.98
CA GLY A 307 18.53 -20.04 -28.82
C GLY A 307 19.24 -19.09 -27.85
N PRO A 308 18.68 -18.92 -26.66
CA PRO A 308 19.27 -18.08 -25.60
C PRO A 308 20.51 -18.70 -24.99
#